data_7fc077d22edaf817a13f5c755dda6de2
#
_entry.id   7fc077d22edaf817a13f5c755dda6de2
#
_cell.length_a   1.000
_cell.length_b   1.000
_cell.length_c   1.000
_cell.angle_alpha   90.00
_cell.angle_beta   90.00
_cell.angle_gamma   90.00
#
_symmetry.space_group_name_H-M   'P 1'
#
loop_
_entity.id
_entity.type
_entity.pdbx_description
1 polymer ?
#
loop_
_entity_poly.entity_id
_entity_poly.type
_entity_poly.pdbx_seq_one_letter_code
_entity_poly.pdbx_strand_id
1 'polypeptide(L)'
;MIIHAPQPWTDFREDDHYFEGNLAAWCAMEKAYKAGRLRAIGVSNFQQVDIENLLQNGDVRPMVNQILAHVSNTPFPLIDYCREHDILVEAYSPMGHGEMMKNRLVQDMANRYGVSVAQLCIRYCLQLNMLPLPKTANPKHMESLSL
;
A
#
# COMPACT_ATOMS: atom_id res chain seq x y z
N MET A 1 -12.72 -4.29 -1.92
CA MET A 1 -13.11 -2.87 -1.71
C MET A 1 -12.20 -2.28 -0.63
N ILE A 2 -11.75 -1.02 -0.77
CA ILE A 2 -10.91 -0.36 0.24
C ILE A 2 -11.46 1.04 0.57
N ILE A 3 -11.26 1.50 1.82
CA ILE A 3 -11.39 2.92 2.18
C ILE A 3 -10.11 3.60 1.66
N HIS A 4 -10.27 4.63 0.82
CA HIS A 4 -9.14 5.21 0.07
C HIS A 4 -8.17 6.03 0.93
N ALA A 5 -8.67 6.70 1.96
CA ALA A 5 -7.85 7.46 2.92
C ALA A 5 -8.61 7.61 4.25
N PRO A 6 -7.91 7.69 5.40
CA PRO A 6 -8.54 7.87 6.72
C PRO A 6 -9.07 9.30 6.93
N GLN A 7 -8.59 10.26 6.13
CA GLN A 7 -8.86 11.70 6.24
C GLN A 7 -9.03 12.30 4.85
N PRO A 8 -9.69 13.47 4.68
CA PRO A 8 -9.60 14.27 3.47
C PRO A 8 -8.14 14.59 3.14
N TRP A 9 -7.81 14.69 1.84
CA TRP A 9 -6.43 14.99 1.41
C TRP A 9 -5.93 16.37 1.86
N THR A 10 -6.85 17.32 2.12
CA THR A 10 -6.52 18.63 2.68
C THR A 10 -6.01 18.55 4.12
N ASP A 11 -6.49 17.56 4.88
CA ASP A 11 -6.23 17.38 6.31
C ASP A 11 -5.29 16.17 6.53
N PHE A 12 -4.72 15.63 5.45
CA PHE A 12 -3.95 14.41 5.49
C PHE A 12 -2.67 14.59 6.32
N ARG A 13 -2.54 13.78 7.37
CA ARG A 13 -1.49 13.81 8.38
C ARG A 13 -1.61 14.92 9.44
N GLU A 14 -2.75 15.59 9.52
CA GLU A 14 -3.11 16.37 10.69
C GLU A 14 -3.62 15.47 11.82
N ASP A 15 -3.81 16.00 13.03
CA ASP A 15 -4.18 15.21 14.22
C ASP A 15 -5.65 14.77 14.24
N ASP A 16 -6.47 15.16 13.27
CA ASP A 16 -7.86 14.72 13.17
C ASP A 16 -7.95 13.40 12.41
N HIS A 17 -8.23 12.32 13.13
CA HIS A 17 -8.20 10.95 12.58
C HIS A 17 -9.54 10.43 12.05
N TYR A 18 -10.65 11.16 12.15
CA TYR A 18 -11.98 10.74 11.66
C TYR A 18 -12.40 9.31 12.09
N PHE A 19 -12.05 8.90 13.30
CA PHE A 19 -12.22 7.52 13.79
C PHE A 19 -13.64 7.00 13.67
N GLU A 20 -14.64 7.80 14.07
CA GLU A 20 -16.06 7.41 14.02
C GLU A 20 -16.54 7.19 12.58
N GLY A 21 -16.21 8.11 11.66
CA GLY A 21 -16.58 8.01 10.24
C GLY A 21 -15.93 6.82 9.56
N ASN A 22 -14.64 6.57 9.83
CA ASN A 22 -13.90 5.43 9.31
C ASN A 22 -14.49 4.12 9.84
N LEU A 23 -14.82 4.03 11.11
CA LEU A 23 -15.46 2.85 11.71
C LEU A 23 -16.86 2.60 11.13
N ALA A 24 -17.67 3.64 10.96
CA ALA A 24 -19.01 3.51 10.35
C ALA A 24 -18.92 2.98 8.90
N ALA A 25 -17.99 3.50 8.11
CA ALA A 25 -17.73 3.01 6.75
C ALA A 25 -17.23 1.56 6.78
N TRP A 26 -16.33 1.23 7.69
CA TRP A 26 -15.80 -0.11 7.88
C TRP A 26 -16.90 -1.12 8.21
N CYS A 27 -17.75 -0.83 9.19
CA CYS A 27 -18.88 -1.69 9.55
C CYS A 27 -19.86 -1.95 8.38
N ALA A 28 -20.05 -0.95 7.50
CA ALA A 28 -20.85 -1.16 6.29
C ALA A 28 -20.18 -2.12 5.30
N MET A 29 -18.85 -2.03 5.16
CA MET A 29 -18.06 -2.94 4.33
C MET A 29 -18.03 -4.36 4.92
N GLU A 30 -17.92 -4.52 6.23
CA GLU A 30 -18.01 -5.80 6.93
C GLU A 30 -19.34 -6.51 6.68
N LYS A 31 -20.46 -5.79 6.75
CA LYS A 31 -21.78 -6.33 6.42
C LYS A 31 -21.84 -6.86 4.99
N ALA A 32 -21.27 -6.13 4.05
CA ALA A 32 -21.22 -6.55 2.65
C ALA A 32 -20.27 -7.74 2.45
N TYR A 33 -19.15 -7.80 3.16
CA TYR A 33 -18.23 -8.94 3.16
C TYR A 33 -18.88 -10.19 3.77
N LYS A 34 -19.48 -10.10 4.95
CA LYS A 34 -20.17 -11.20 5.63
C LYS A 34 -21.36 -11.74 4.82
N ALA A 35 -22.01 -10.86 4.03
CA ALA A 35 -23.07 -11.24 3.11
C ALA A 35 -22.55 -11.84 1.77
N GLY A 36 -21.25 -12.06 1.60
CA GLY A 36 -20.64 -12.61 0.41
C GLY A 36 -20.64 -11.69 -0.82
N ARG A 37 -21.03 -10.43 -0.66
CA ARG A 37 -21.03 -9.42 -1.75
C ARG A 37 -19.64 -8.87 -2.05
N LEU A 38 -18.74 -8.90 -1.09
CA LEU A 38 -17.33 -8.53 -1.23
C LEU A 38 -16.47 -9.74 -0.87
N ARG A 39 -15.43 -10.02 -1.68
CA ARG A 39 -14.49 -11.11 -1.40
C ARG A 39 -13.35 -10.71 -0.48
N ALA A 40 -13.03 -9.42 -0.43
CA ALA A 40 -12.00 -8.85 0.43
C ALA A 40 -12.31 -7.38 0.72
N ILE A 41 -11.92 -6.93 1.92
CA ILE A 41 -12.04 -5.54 2.36
C ILE A 41 -10.72 -5.07 2.96
N GLY A 42 -10.42 -3.79 2.82
CA GLY A 42 -9.16 -3.21 3.27
C GLY A 42 -9.21 -1.69 3.34
N VAL A 43 -8.05 -1.13 3.56
CA VAL A 43 -7.86 0.31 3.72
C VAL A 43 -6.70 0.82 2.87
N SER A 44 -6.57 2.12 2.76
CA SER A 44 -5.44 2.76 2.10
C SER A 44 -5.03 4.02 2.86
N ASN A 45 -3.73 4.25 2.97
CA ASN A 45 -3.11 5.37 3.67
C ASN A 45 -3.43 5.45 5.18
N PHE A 46 -3.91 4.38 5.77
CA PHE A 46 -4.15 4.29 7.21
C PHE A 46 -2.82 4.19 7.95
N GLN A 47 -2.67 4.99 9.01
CA GLN A 47 -1.56 4.89 9.95
C GLN A 47 -1.88 3.85 11.03
N GLN A 48 -0.91 3.54 11.88
CA GLN A 48 -1.08 2.56 12.95
C GLN A 48 -2.33 2.85 13.80
N VAL A 49 -2.51 4.08 14.27
CA VAL A 49 -3.65 4.48 15.11
C VAL A 49 -5.00 4.31 14.41
N ASP A 50 -5.06 4.53 13.10
CA ASP A 50 -6.29 4.34 12.31
C ASP A 50 -6.63 2.84 12.19
N ILE A 51 -5.61 2.01 12.00
CA ILE A 51 -5.77 0.54 11.96
C ILE A 51 -6.19 0.02 13.33
N GLU A 52 -5.55 0.50 14.41
CA GLU A 52 -5.89 0.14 15.79
C GLU A 52 -7.36 0.41 16.10
N ASN A 53 -7.89 1.57 15.68
CA ASN A 53 -9.31 1.88 15.83
C ASN A 53 -10.21 0.82 15.18
N LEU A 54 -9.87 0.35 13.97
CA LEU A 54 -10.64 -0.69 13.29
C LEU A 54 -10.47 -2.06 13.95
N LEU A 55 -9.28 -2.40 14.44
CA LEU A 55 -9.02 -3.68 15.11
C LEU A 55 -9.73 -3.79 16.47
N GLN A 56 -9.87 -2.66 17.18
CA GLN A 56 -10.51 -2.63 18.50
C GLN A 56 -12.04 -2.60 18.42
N ASN A 57 -12.61 -1.99 17.39
CA ASN A 57 -14.03 -1.67 17.31
C ASN A 57 -14.78 -2.34 16.15
N GLY A 58 -14.06 -2.96 15.22
CA GLY A 58 -14.63 -3.75 14.13
C GLY A 58 -14.58 -5.26 14.41
N ASP A 59 -15.30 -6.02 13.61
CA ASP A 59 -15.36 -7.49 13.73
C ASP A 59 -14.39 -8.19 12.75
N VAL A 60 -13.99 -7.51 11.68
CA VAL A 60 -13.12 -8.05 10.62
C VAL A 60 -11.90 -7.16 10.50
N ARG A 61 -10.70 -7.73 10.62
CA ARG A 61 -9.47 -6.97 10.39
C ARG A 61 -9.33 -6.56 8.92
N PRO A 62 -8.71 -5.42 8.61
CA PRO A 62 -8.34 -5.09 7.24
C PRO A 62 -7.46 -6.19 6.63
N MET A 63 -7.78 -6.62 5.42
CA MET A 63 -6.97 -7.64 4.72
C MET A 63 -5.76 -7.01 4.03
N VAL A 64 -5.90 -5.74 3.63
CA VAL A 64 -4.82 -4.97 3.01
C VAL A 64 -4.79 -3.54 3.55
N ASN A 65 -3.57 -2.95 3.59
CA ASN A 65 -3.36 -1.51 3.69
C ASN A 65 -2.52 -1.07 2.49
N GLN A 66 -3.12 -0.28 1.60
CA GLN A 66 -2.45 0.21 0.40
C GLN A 66 -1.78 1.56 0.71
N ILE A 67 -0.45 1.62 0.65
CA ILE A 67 0.35 2.78 1.06
C ILE A 67 1.36 3.21 0.00
N LEU A 68 1.80 4.46 0.06
CA LEU A 68 2.95 4.91 -0.72
C LEU A 68 4.21 4.24 -0.20
N ALA A 69 4.79 3.35 -0.99
CA ALA A 69 6.04 2.69 -0.61
C ALA A 69 6.94 2.42 -1.82
N HIS A 70 8.19 2.84 -1.71
CA HIS A 70 9.24 2.62 -2.71
C HIS A 70 10.62 2.78 -2.06
N VAL A 71 11.69 2.48 -2.78
CA VAL A 71 13.07 2.41 -2.27
C VAL A 71 13.55 3.66 -1.52
N SER A 72 13.03 4.85 -1.82
CA SER A 72 13.36 6.09 -1.10
C SER A 72 12.27 6.58 -0.13
N ASN A 73 11.19 5.81 0.01
CA ASN A 73 10.11 6.07 0.96
C ASN A 73 9.55 4.74 1.48
N THR A 74 10.18 4.21 2.51
CA THR A 74 9.79 2.91 3.09
C THR A 74 9.40 3.10 4.55
N PRO A 75 8.11 3.17 4.87
CA PRO A 75 7.64 3.34 6.25
C PRO A 75 7.72 2.01 7.02
N PHE A 76 8.93 1.58 7.37
CA PHE A 76 9.20 0.31 8.05
C PHE A 76 8.32 0.07 9.28
N PRO A 77 8.13 1.03 10.21
CA PRO A 77 7.28 0.78 11.39
C PRO A 77 5.85 0.40 11.02
N LEU A 78 5.26 1.05 10.02
CA LEU A 78 3.90 0.74 9.57
C LEU A 78 3.84 -0.61 8.83
N ILE A 79 4.87 -0.93 8.03
CA ILE A 79 4.97 -2.21 7.33
C ILE A 79 5.08 -3.36 8.34
N ASP A 80 5.91 -3.20 9.37
CA ASP A 80 6.10 -4.21 10.41
C ASP A 80 4.82 -4.37 11.22
N TYR A 81 4.17 -3.28 11.60
CA TYR A 81 2.86 -3.29 12.28
C TYR A 81 1.81 -4.05 11.45
N CYS A 82 1.68 -3.74 10.16
CA CYS A 82 0.76 -4.46 9.28
C CYS A 82 1.07 -5.97 9.23
N ARG A 83 2.34 -6.35 9.15
CA ARG A 83 2.77 -7.75 9.12
C ARG A 83 2.42 -8.49 10.42
N GLU A 84 2.63 -7.87 11.57
CA GLU A 84 2.30 -8.44 12.89
C GLU A 84 0.81 -8.69 13.05
N HIS A 85 -0.03 -7.96 12.31
CA HIS A 85 -1.48 -8.10 12.32
C HIS A 85 -2.04 -8.86 11.10
N ASP A 86 -1.20 -9.56 10.33
CA ASP A 86 -1.58 -10.25 9.09
C ASP A 86 -2.29 -9.35 8.07
N ILE A 87 -1.90 -8.10 7.95
CA ILE A 87 -2.42 -7.14 6.97
C ILE A 87 -1.41 -7.06 5.82
N LEU A 88 -1.83 -7.42 4.61
CA LEU A 88 -0.98 -7.30 3.43
C LEU A 88 -0.75 -5.82 3.09
N VAL A 89 0.50 -5.45 2.92
CA VAL A 89 0.84 -4.11 2.41
C VAL A 89 0.85 -4.13 0.89
N GLU A 90 0.01 -3.28 0.27
CA GLU A 90 0.08 -2.97 -1.15
C GLU A 90 0.86 -1.66 -1.34
N ALA A 91 1.93 -1.71 -2.14
CA ALA A 91 2.80 -0.57 -2.39
C ALA A 91 2.36 0.16 -3.66
N TYR A 92 1.65 1.28 -3.54
CA TYR A 92 1.36 2.10 -4.71
C TYR A 92 2.54 3.02 -5.05
N SER A 93 2.63 3.42 -6.32
CA SER A 93 3.74 4.20 -6.87
C SER A 93 5.12 3.61 -6.54
N PRO A 94 5.38 2.32 -6.80
CA PRO A 94 6.64 1.67 -6.43
C PRO A 94 7.87 2.29 -7.11
N MET A 95 7.68 3.12 -8.14
CA MET A 95 8.73 3.90 -8.82
C MET A 95 8.73 5.38 -8.42
N GLY A 96 8.06 5.77 -7.31
CA GLY A 96 8.02 7.15 -6.81
C GLY A 96 7.55 8.15 -7.85
N HIS A 97 6.39 7.90 -8.50
CA HIS A 97 5.87 8.72 -9.60
C HIS A 97 6.89 8.96 -10.75
N GLY A 98 7.84 8.03 -10.93
CA GLY A 98 8.89 8.12 -11.96
C GLY A 98 10.20 8.79 -11.48
N GLU A 99 10.26 9.28 -10.26
CA GLU A 99 11.48 9.89 -9.71
C GLU A 99 12.64 8.89 -9.61
N MET A 100 12.34 7.64 -9.31
CA MET A 100 13.36 6.58 -9.23
C MET A 100 14.05 6.34 -10.56
N MET A 101 13.38 6.60 -11.69
CA MET A 101 13.96 6.49 -13.03
C MET A 101 15.10 7.51 -13.25
N LYS A 102 15.10 8.61 -12.49
CA LYS A 102 16.09 9.69 -12.57
C LYS A 102 17.13 9.62 -11.43
N ASN A 103 16.91 8.76 -10.45
CA ASN A 103 17.78 8.65 -9.29
C ASN A 103 19.06 7.87 -9.66
N ARG A 104 20.20 8.54 -9.60
CA ARG A 104 21.50 7.99 -10.03
C ARG A 104 21.90 6.75 -9.22
N LEU A 105 21.69 6.74 -7.91
CA LEU A 105 22.02 5.59 -7.07
C LEU A 105 21.20 4.35 -7.45
N VAL A 106 19.90 4.56 -7.75
CA VAL A 106 19.00 3.48 -8.18
C VAL A 106 19.39 2.98 -9.57
N GLN A 107 19.76 3.89 -10.49
CA GLN A 107 20.27 3.52 -11.82
C GLN A 107 21.56 2.71 -11.73
N ASP A 108 22.52 3.16 -10.92
CA ASP A 108 23.79 2.47 -10.72
C ASP A 108 23.58 1.08 -10.13
N MET A 109 22.65 0.94 -9.20
CA MET A 109 22.29 -0.36 -8.62
C MET A 109 21.63 -1.27 -9.66
N ALA A 110 20.66 -0.76 -10.42
CA ALA A 110 20.00 -1.53 -11.49
C ALA A 110 21.03 -2.03 -12.54
N ASN A 111 21.97 -1.17 -12.93
CA ASN A 111 23.05 -1.53 -13.85
C ASN A 111 23.94 -2.66 -13.29
N ARG A 112 24.26 -2.64 -11.98
CA ARG A 112 25.06 -3.72 -11.34
C ARG A 112 24.36 -5.06 -11.37
N TYR A 113 23.03 -5.08 -11.28
CA TYR A 113 22.22 -6.30 -11.38
C TYR A 113 21.82 -6.66 -12.79
N GLY A 114 22.13 -5.83 -13.79
CA GLY A 114 21.74 -6.06 -15.20
C GLY A 114 20.23 -6.01 -15.44
N VAL A 115 19.51 -5.20 -14.66
CA VAL A 115 18.04 -5.08 -14.70
C VAL A 115 17.62 -3.62 -14.95
N SER A 116 16.37 -3.40 -15.34
CA SER A 116 15.82 -2.05 -15.40
C SER A 116 15.56 -1.47 -14.01
N VAL A 117 15.53 -0.13 -13.91
CA VAL A 117 15.16 0.56 -12.68
C VAL A 117 13.77 0.13 -12.20
N ALA A 118 12.82 -0.08 -13.11
CA ALA A 118 11.48 -0.53 -12.77
C ALA A 118 11.50 -1.93 -12.13
N GLN A 119 12.23 -2.88 -12.72
CA GLN A 119 12.41 -4.23 -12.16
C GLN A 119 13.05 -4.18 -10.77
N LEU A 120 14.09 -3.36 -10.59
CA LEU A 120 14.74 -3.18 -9.29
C LEU A 120 13.75 -2.67 -8.23
N CYS A 121 12.97 -1.64 -8.53
CA CYS A 121 11.99 -1.07 -7.61
C CYS A 121 10.89 -2.07 -7.24
N ILE A 122 10.40 -2.84 -8.21
CA ILE A 122 9.39 -3.87 -7.98
C ILE A 122 9.99 -4.99 -7.12
N ARG A 123 11.20 -5.46 -7.44
CA ARG A 123 11.88 -6.48 -6.67
C ARG A 123 12.12 -6.06 -5.23
N TYR A 124 12.47 -4.79 -5.00
CA TYR A 124 12.60 -4.21 -3.67
C TYR A 124 11.32 -4.38 -2.84
N CYS A 125 10.16 -4.00 -3.40
CA CYS A 125 8.88 -4.16 -2.71
C CYS A 125 8.60 -5.64 -2.38
N LEU A 126 8.83 -6.54 -3.35
CA LEU A 126 8.61 -7.97 -3.17
C LEU A 126 9.52 -8.57 -2.08
N GLN A 127 10.77 -8.12 -1.98
CA GLN A 127 11.70 -8.57 -0.93
C GLN A 127 11.27 -8.14 0.49
N LEU A 128 10.48 -7.07 0.58
CA LEU A 128 9.88 -6.61 1.83
C LEU A 128 8.48 -7.23 2.08
N ASN A 129 8.10 -8.24 1.30
CA ASN A 129 6.78 -8.88 1.34
C ASN A 129 5.61 -7.91 1.11
N MET A 130 5.85 -6.84 0.35
CA MET A 130 4.79 -5.96 -0.13
C MET A 130 4.34 -6.37 -1.53
N LEU A 131 3.07 -6.13 -1.86
CA LEU A 131 2.52 -6.29 -3.21
C LEU A 131 2.66 -4.97 -3.98
N PRO A 132 3.62 -4.84 -4.92
CA PRO A 132 3.77 -3.62 -5.71
C PRO A 132 2.66 -3.47 -6.73
N LEU A 133 2.16 -2.24 -6.90
CA LEU A 133 1.12 -1.88 -7.86
C LEU A 133 1.71 -0.97 -8.97
N PRO A 134 2.52 -1.51 -9.90
CA PRO A 134 3.03 -0.73 -11.02
C PRO A 134 1.91 -0.46 -12.03
N LYS A 135 1.91 0.74 -12.63
CA LYS A 135 1.01 1.09 -13.72
C LYS A 135 1.80 1.34 -14.99
N THR A 136 1.40 0.70 -16.08
CA THR A 136 1.87 1.02 -17.43
C THR A 136 0.77 0.78 -18.46
N ALA A 137 0.79 1.52 -19.55
CA ALA A 137 -0.02 1.28 -20.74
C ALA A 137 0.83 0.77 -21.93
N ASN A 138 2.15 0.62 -21.74
CA ASN A 138 3.07 0.17 -22.78
C ASN A 138 3.25 -1.35 -22.71
N PRO A 139 2.86 -2.14 -23.75
CA PRO A 139 3.00 -3.58 -23.75
C PRO A 139 4.42 -4.08 -23.46
N LYS A 140 5.45 -3.41 -24.01
CA LYS A 140 6.86 -3.77 -23.77
C LYS A 140 7.25 -3.61 -22.28
N HIS A 141 6.69 -2.63 -21.59
CA HIS A 141 6.92 -2.51 -20.15
C HIS A 141 6.19 -3.60 -19.38
N MET A 142 4.99 -4.03 -19.82
CA MET A 142 4.29 -5.15 -19.18
C MET A 142 5.11 -6.44 -19.29
N GLU A 143 5.64 -6.75 -20.47
CA GLU A 143 6.52 -7.91 -20.68
C GLU A 143 7.79 -7.84 -19.81
N SER A 144 8.40 -6.67 -19.71
CA SER A 144 9.63 -6.48 -18.92
C SER A 144 9.42 -6.55 -17.40
N LEU A 145 8.18 -6.48 -16.93
CA LEU A 145 7.85 -6.59 -15.50
C LEU A 145 7.56 -8.03 -15.05
N SER A 146 7.42 -8.97 -16.01
CA SER A 146 7.39 -10.39 -15.68
C SER A 146 8.77 -10.81 -15.17
N LEU A 147 8.87 -11.08 -13.88
CA LEU A 147 10.09 -11.49 -13.16
C LEU A 147 10.29 -12.99 -13.27
#